data_905c9e1775cc0667297cc4a630d938c1
#
_entry.id   905c9e1775cc0667297cc4a630d938c1
#
_cell.length_a   1.000
_cell.length_b   1.000
_cell.length_c   1.000
_cell.angle_alpha   90.00
_cell.angle_beta   90.00
_cell.angle_gamma   90.00
#
_symmetry.space_group_name_H-M   'P 1'
#
loop_
_entity.id
_entity.type
_entity.pdbx_description
1 polymer ?
#
loop_
_entity_poly.entity_id
_entity_poly.type
_entity_poly.pdbx_seq_one_letter_code
_entity_poly.pdbx_strand_id
1 'polypeptide(L)'
;MCNGRKNIKRLEFPAGKARTLIKKIQKIARENNKEARLVGGAVRNLLMKKPVKDFDMAINFPIVHFIEILNKHKIKFYETGLSHGTITVVEDDTLIEVTQTRKDIKTDGRHSEVEPVTDWLLDAQRRDFTINAIYLTDANTLFDPCNGLSDLHNKKLTFIGSADDRIQEDYLRILRAFRFFAWMPEFEIPQDDIEALKRHCKKLNLLSLERIKDEFSKWLMANNPIDSLFLAKKIGLDRFGFGFCFSLVNLEVDIFKNAFLQLDWLARLAAITPVHKKNKIYSKIRFSRHERARFERLMQELTYSEASKLITNHWQKTAYWHASDLSDKMRIYCIRKGFLFPKNKWSSIDAFKKPKFPITGKDLKQAGWSTGPEMGLKLKELEHLWVMNEFKLPENIDFSPNNFIPKIYES
;
A
#
# COMPACT_ATOMS: atom_id res chain seq x y z
N MET A 1 -14.28 18.03 23.24
CA MET A 1 -13.39 19.12 23.73
C MET A 1 -12.11 18.49 24.24
N CYS A 2 -10.97 18.84 23.67
CA CYS A 2 -9.68 18.34 24.15
C CYS A 2 -9.30 19.06 25.47
N ASN A 3 -9.29 18.36 26.56
CA ASN A 3 -8.88 18.89 27.87
C ASN A 3 -7.38 18.63 28.08
N GLY A 4 -6.59 19.68 28.24
CA GLY A 4 -5.14 19.61 28.41
C GLY A 4 -4.67 18.96 29.72
N ARG A 5 -5.07 17.72 30.00
CA ARG A 5 -4.58 16.97 31.18
C ARG A 5 -3.16 16.45 30.90
N LYS A 6 -2.20 16.92 31.70
CA LYS A 6 -0.85 16.37 31.80
C LYS A 6 -0.89 14.96 32.37
N ASN A 7 -0.99 13.95 31.55
CA ASN A 7 -0.75 12.57 31.98
C ASN A 7 0.77 12.35 32.04
N ILE A 8 1.35 12.38 33.25
CA ILE A 8 2.79 12.13 33.45
C ILE A 8 3.05 10.61 33.43
N LYS A 9 2.86 9.98 32.28
CA LYS A 9 3.42 8.63 32.04
C LYS A 9 4.78 8.81 31.36
N ARG A 10 5.84 8.28 31.98
CA ARG A 10 7.15 8.20 31.33
C ARG A 10 7.16 7.02 30.37
N LEU A 11 7.60 7.26 29.14
CA LEU A 11 7.77 6.22 28.12
C LEU A 11 9.27 5.94 27.96
N GLU A 12 9.65 4.67 28.16
CA GLU A 12 11.00 4.23 27.81
C GLU A 12 11.12 4.14 26.28
N PHE A 13 12.03 4.94 25.74
CA PHE A 13 12.33 4.91 24.32
C PHE A 13 13.54 4.01 24.09
N PRO A 14 13.44 2.94 23.26
CA PRO A 14 14.53 1.99 23.04
C PRO A 14 15.82 2.69 22.60
N ALA A 15 16.97 2.19 23.05
CA ALA A 15 18.26 2.66 22.61
C ALA A 15 18.46 2.43 21.09
N GLY A 16 19.22 3.30 20.43
CA GLY A 16 19.52 3.19 19.00
C GLY A 16 19.78 4.55 18.35
N LYS A 17 20.24 4.53 17.10
CA LYS A 17 20.59 5.74 16.32
C LYS A 17 19.44 6.75 16.27
N ALA A 18 18.21 6.29 16.04
CA ALA A 18 17.03 7.16 15.99
C ALA A 18 16.80 7.89 17.32
N ARG A 19 16.92 7.19 18.48
CA ARG A 19 16.82 7.84 19.79
C ARG A 19 17.90 8.91 19.97
N THR A 20 19.12 8.62 19.57
CA THR A 20 20.24 9.57 19.68
C THR A 20 19.94 10.85 18.89
N LEU A 21 19.51 10.72 17.65
CA LEU A 21 19.18 11.87 16.80
C LEU A 21 17.96 12.64 17.33
N ILE A 22 16.91 11.95 17.76
CA ILE A 22 15.72 12.58 18.37
C ILE A 22 16.13 13.40 19.61
N LYS A 23 16.94 12.82 20.50
CA LYS A 23 17.41 13.51 21.70
C LYS A 23 18.33 14.70 21.38
N LYS A 24 19.13 14.59 20.32
CA LYS A 24 19.95 15.70 19.82
C LYS A 24 19.06 16.85 19.32
N ILE A 25 18.04 16.55 18.51
CA ILE A 25 17.08 17.56 18.03
C ILE A 25 16.36 18.22 19.22
N GLN A 26 15.87 17.42 20.18
CA GLN A 26 15.20 17.92 21.37
C GLN A 26 16.10 18.82 22.24
N LYS A 27 17.36 18.42 22.40
CA LYS A 27 18.36 19.20 23.14
C LYS A 27 18.62 20.55 22.48
N ILE A 28 18.84 20.55 21.17
CA ILE A 28 19.08 21.76 20.40
C ILE A 28 17.88 22.72 20.47
N ALA A 29 16.66 22.20 20.34
CA ALA A 29 15.48 23.02 20.49
C ALA A 29 15.41 23.67 21.88
N ARG A 30 15.68 22.91 22.94
CA ARG A 30 15.69 23.41 24.33
C ARG A 30 16.75 24.48 24.58
N GLU A 31 17.96 24.32 24.04
CA GLU A 31 19.04 25.28 24.15
C GLU A 31 18.70 26.64 23.51
N ASN A 32 17.74 26.64 22.58
CA ASN A 32 17.18 27.84 21.94
C ASN A 32 15.83 28.28 22.57
N ASN A 33 15.48 27.80 23.78
CA ASN A 33 14.20 28.07 24.45
C ASN A 33 12.97 27.67 23.63
N LYS A 34 13.08 26.56 22.89
CA LYS A 34 12.06 26.00 22.02
C LYS A 34 11.81 24.53 22.36
N GLU A 35 10.75 23.96 21.80
CA GLU A 35 10.42 22.56 22.02
C GLU A 35 10.33 21.78 20.71
N ALA A 36 10.83 20.55 20.75
CA ALA A 36 10.65 19.53 19.74
C ALA A 36 10.09 18.25 20.38
N ARG A 37 9.03 17.69 19.83
CA ARG A 37 8.36 16.50 20.37
C ARG A 37 8.25 15.42 19.32
N LEU A 38 8.49 14.16 19.69
CA LEU A 38 8.12 13.02 18.85
C LEU A 38 6.61 12.88 18.84
N VAL A 39 6.00 12.50 17.69
CA VAL A 39 4.53 12.49 17.57
C VAL A 39 4.03 11.40 16.61
N GLY A 40 2.75 11.16 16.61
CA GLY A 40 2.08 10.38 15.58
C GLY A 40 2.34 8.88 15.68
N GLY A 41 2.56 8.26 14.52
CA GLY A 41 2.74 6.80 14.42
C GLY A 41 3.86 6.23 15.26
N ALA A 42 4.95 6.98 15.43
CA ALA A 42 6.09 6.57 16.24
C ALA A 42 5.70 6.41 17.73
N VAL A 43 5.07 7.43 18.32
CA VAL A 43 4.66 7.38 19.72
C VAL A 43 3.62 6.29 19.96
N ARG A 44 2.61 6.20 19.09
CA ARG A 44 1.60 5.13 19.15
C ARG A 44 2.26 3.74 19.11
N ASN A 45 3.15 3.49 18.17
CA ASN A 45 3.80 2.18 18.01
C ASN A 45 4.69 1.84 19.23
N LEU A 46 5.41 2.83 19.78
CA LEU A 46 6.18 2.65 21.02
C LEU A 46 5.27 2.23 22.19
N LEU A 47 4.12 2.89 22.35
CA LEU A 47 3.13 2.56 23.39
C LEU A 47 2.54 1.15 23.20
N MET A 48 2.35 0.73 21.94
CA MET A 48 1.88 -0.61 21.58
C MET A 48 2.99 -1.67 21.59
N LYS A 49 4.24 -1.30 21.90
CA LYS A 49 5.43 -2.19 21.79
C LYS A 49 5.58 -2.81 20.40
N LYS A 50 5.16 -2.08 19.36
CA LYS A 50 5.33 -2.47 17.94
C LYS A 50 6.58 -1.81 17.36
N PRO A 51 7.21 -2.39 16.32
CA PRO A 51 8.34 -1.76 15.63
C PRO A 51 8.00 -0.38 15.09
N VAL A 52 8.94 0.56 15.23
CA VAL A 52 8.85 1.90 14.65
C VAL A 52 9.81 1.97 13.47
N LYS A 53 9.30 2.29 12.30
CA LYS A 53 10.09 2.44 11.08
C LYS A 53 10.38 3.90 10.76
N ASP A 54 9.38 4.76 10.94
CA ASP A 54 9.43 6.17 10.58
C ASP A 54 9.23 7.00 11.84
N PHE A 55 10.04 8.05 11.98
CA PHE A 55 9.99 8.94 13.13
C PHE A 55 9.62 10.34 12.70
N ASP A 56 8.47 10.81 13.19
CA ASP A 56 7.95 12.14 12.94
C ASP A 56 8.10 12.99 14.21
N MET A 57 8.71 14.14 14.06
CA MET A 57 8.81 15.14 15.12
C MET A 57 8.02 16.40 14.76
N ALA A 58 7.46 17.04 15.76
CA ALA A 58 6.87 18.38 15.64
C ALA A 58 7.72 19.39 16.40
N ILE A 59 7.83 20.61 15.86
CA ILE A 59 8.49 21.77 16.49
C ILE A 59 7.48 22.92 16.59
N ASN A 60 7.48 23.65 17.71
CA ASN A 60 6.54 24.74 17.95
C ASN A 60 7.09 26.13 17.61
N PHE A 61 7.94 26.20 16.59
CA PHE A 61 8.53 27.45 16.09
C PHE A 61 8.80 27.37 14.59
N PRO A 62 9.10 28.51 13.91
CA PRO A 62 9.24 28.53 12.45
C PRO A 62 10.31 27.57 11.94
N ILE A 63 9.98 26.81 10.89
CA ILE A 63 10.90 25.85 10.27
C ILE A 63 12.17 26.50 9.74
N VAL A 64 12.06 27.72 9.22
CA VAL A 64 13.24 28.50 8.75
C VAL A 64 14.23 28.75 9.88
N HIS A 65 13.72 29.08 11.07
CA HIS A 65 14.54 29.26 12.27
C HIS A 65 15.22 27.95 12.70
N PHE A 66 14.51 26.82 12.55
CA PHE A 66 15.09 25.51 12.82
C PHE A 66 16.21 25.17 11.84
N ILE A 67 16.05 25.51 10.56
CA ILE A 67 17.09 25.36 9.53
C ILE A 67 18.35 26.16 9.90
N GLU A 68 18.22 27.40 10.35
CA GLU A 68 19.34 28.23 10.81
C GLU A 68 20.09 27.57 11.98
N ILE A 69 19.33 27.03 12.94
CA ILE A 69 19.90 26.31 14.09
C ILE A 69 20.63 25.04 13.64
N LEU A 70 20.06 24.24 12.74
CA LEU A 70 20.70 23.04 12.20
C LEU A 70 22.01 23.36 11.47
N ASN A 71 22.02 24.42 10.65
CA ASN A 71 23.22 24.89 9.98
C ASN A 71 24.32 25.30 10.96
N LYS A 72 23.98 26.04 12.03
CA LYS A 72 24.91 26.41 13.10
C LYS A 72 25.54 25.19 13.79
N HIS A 73 24.75 24.13 13.96
CA HIS A 73 25.20 22.87 14.57
C HIS A 73 25.79 21.88 13.55
N LYS A 74 25.90 22.24 12.26
CA LYS A 74 26.40 21.40 11.17
C LYS A 74 25.65 20.07 11.04
N ILE A 75 24.34 20.08 11.25
CA ILE A 75 23.48 18.91 11.11
C ILE A 75 22.89 18.90 9.71
N LYS A 76 23.03 17.77 9.01
CA LYS A 76 22.53 17.59 7.65
C LYS A 76 21.01 17.46 7.62
N PHE A 77 20.36 18.08 6.65
CA PHE A 77 18.93 17.96 6.40
C PHE A 77 18.61 18.08 4.90
N TYR A 78 17.40 17.67 4.53
CA TYR A 78 16.82 17.86 3.19
C TYR A 78 15.51 18.62 3.30
N GLU A 79 15.26 19.52 2.36
CA GLU A 79 14.04 20.31 2.27
C GLU A 79 12.94 19.53 1.53
N THR A 80 12.50 18.43 2.10
CA THR A 80 11.57 17.48 1.49
C THR A 80 10.14 18.00 1.35
N GLY A 81 9.77 19.04 2.10
CA GLY A 81 8.41 19.60 2.12
C GLY A 81 8.37 21.01 2.73
N LEU A 82 9.31 21.86 2.38
CA LEU A 82 9.47 23.21 2.98
C LEU A 82 8.21 24.08 2.82
N SER A 83 7.53 23.99 1.69
CA SER A 83 6.25 24.68 1.45
C SER A 83 5.15 24.29 2.46
N HIS A 84 5.30 23.13 3.11
CA HIS A 84 4.39 22.63 4.13
C HIS A 84 4.98 22.71 5.54
N GLY A 85 6.12 23.39 5.71
CA GLY A 85 6.81 23.51 7.00
C GLY A 85 7.49 22.20 7.45
N THR A 86 7.95 21.37 6.53
CA THR A 86 8.54 20.06 6.81
C THR A 86 9.93 19.94 6.20
N ILE A 87 10.88 19.39 6.96
CA ILE A 87 12.22 18.99 6.49
C ILE A 87 12.55 17.58 7.00
N THR A 88 13.51 16.92 6.37
CA THR A 88 14.05 15.64 6.84
C THR A 88 15.46 15.83 7.38
N VAL A 89 15.64 15.63 8.68
CA VAL A 89 16.96 15.65 9.33
C VAL A 89 17.62 14.28 9.17
N VAL A 90 18.93 14.27 8.88
CA VAL A 90 19.68 13.05 8.56
C VAL A 90 20.95 12.96 9.39
N GLU A 91 21.19 11.81 10.02
CA GLU A 91 22.43 11.45 10.68
C GLU A 91 22.61 9.92 10.65
N ASP A 92 23.77 9.44 10.24
CA ASP A 92 24.13 8.00 10.22
C ASP A 92 23.04 7.09 9.60
N ASP A 93 22.54 7.41 8.41
CA ASP A 93 21.45 6.72 7.69
C ASP A 93 20.09 6.74 8.41
N THR A 94 19.97 7.50 9.49
CA THR A 94 18.71 7.73 10.18
C THR A 94 18.04 8.98 9.64
N LEU A 95 16.77 8.83 9.25
CA LEU A 95 15.94 9.91 8.73
C LEU A 95 14.85 10.23 9.75
N ILE A 96 14.71 11.53 10.07
CA ILE A 96 13.64 12.02 10.95
C ILE A 96 12.93 13.17 10.25
N GLU A 97 11.64 13.00 10.01
CA GLU A 97 10.80 14.06 9.49
C GLU A 97 10.46 15.05 10.61
N VAL A 98 10.76 16.34 10.39
CA VAL A 98 10.47 17.38 11.37
C VAL A 98 9.53 18.40 10.74
N THR A 99 8.35 18.54 11.34
CA THR A 99 7.28 19.41 10.85
C THR A 99 6.98 20.49 11.89
N GLN A 100 6.85 21.73 11.43
CA GLN A 100 6.39 22.83 12.25
C GLN A 100 4.92 22.62 12.66
N THR A 101 4.59 22.90 13.91
CA THR A 101 3.21 22.89 14.39
C THR A 101 2.37 23.94 13.66
N ARG A 102 1.17 23.56 13.29
CA ARG A 102 0.29 24.38 12.46
C ARG A 102 -1.19 24.11 12.77
N LYS A 103 -2.05 25.02 12.39
CA LYS A 103 -3.50 24.83 12.32
C LYS A 103 -3.98 24.96 10.88
N ASP A 104 -5.04 24.27 10.55
CA ASP A 104 -5.71 24.38 9.26
C ASP A 104 -6.67 25.59 9.31
N ILE A 105 -6.55 26.57 8.35
CA ILE A 105 -7.37 27.77 8.31
C ILE A 105 -8.57 27.58 7.40
N LYS A 106 -8.30 27.10 6.18
CA LYS A 106 -9.31 26.81 5.17
C LYS A 106 -9.04 25.45 4.58
N THR A 107 -10.07 24.65 4.50
CA THR A 107 -10.01 23.32 3.90
C THR A 107 -11.12 23.17 2.88
N ASP A 108 -10.81 22.63 1.72
CA ASP A 108 -11.76 22.31 0.66
C ASP A 108 -11.99 20.78 0.50
N GLY A 109 -11.53 20.03 1.49
CA GLY A 109 -11.55 18.55 1.48
C GLY A 109 -10.42 17.93 0.67
N ARG A 110 -9.57 18.74 0.03
CA ARG A 110 -8.41 18.31 -0.76
C ARG A 110 -7.12 19.05 -0.40
N HIS A 111 -7.21 20.34 -0.20
CA HIS A 111 -6.11 21.21 0.18
C HIS A 111 -6.47 21.96 1.46
N SER A 112 -5.48 22.18 2.28
CA SER A 112 -5.60 22.95 3.51
C SER A 112 -4.60 24.09 3.46
N GLU A 113 -5.09 25.33 3.58
CA GLU A 113 -4.24 26.46 3.91
C GLU A 113 -3.88 26.33 5.38
N VAL A 114 -2.58 26.33 5.67
CA VAL A 114 -2.09 26.11 7.02
C VAL A 114 -1.44 27.37 7.56
N GLU A 115 -1.67 27.64 8.85
CA GLU A 115 -0.99 28.71 9.59
C GLU A 115 -0.09 28.11 10.65
N PRO A 116 1.19 28.51 10.72
CA PRO A 116 2.08 28.12 11.80
C PRO A 116 1.51 28.53 13.16
N VAL A 117 1.60 27.64 14.14
CA VAL A 117 1.21 27.91 15.52
C VAL A 117 2.28 27.49 16.48
N THR A 118 2.26 28.04 17.69
CA THR A 118 3.14 27.61 18.80
C THR A 118 2.41 26.74 19.80
N ASP A 119 1.08 26.66 19.70
CA ASP A 119 0.24 25.87 20.59
C ASP A 119 0.14 24.42 20.15
N TRP A 120 0.58 23.53 21.00
CA TRP A 120 0.53 22.07 20.80
C TRP A 120 -0.90 21.51 20.75
N LEU A 121 -1.86 22.17 21.41
CA LEU A 121 -3.26 21.76 21.36
C LEU A 121 -3.85 21.97 19.97
N LEU A 122 -3.56 23.12 19.33
CA LEU A 122 -4.02 23.42 17.97
C LEU A 122 -3.43 22.44 16.94
N ASP A 123 -2.13 22.09 17.07
CA ASP A 123 -1.54 21.06 16.20
C ASP A 123 -2.16 19.67 16.42
N ALA A 124 -2.49 19.32 17.65
CA ALA A 124 -3.14 18.05 17.95
C ALA A 124 -4.56 17.99 17.35
N GLN A 125 -5.32 19.08 17.48
CA GLN A 125 -6.71 19.14 17.02
C GLN A 125 -6.89 18.99 15.52
N ARG A 126 -5.90 19.36 14.70
CA ARG A 126 -5.97 19.19 13.23
C ARG A 126 -5.67 17.77 12.75
N ARG A 127 -5.14 16.89 13.63
CA ARG A 127 -4.80 15.52 13.27
C ARG A 127 -6.04 14.67 13.02
N ASP A 128 -5.84 13.49 12.44
CA ASP A 128 -6.94 12.58 12.10
C ASP A 128 -7.53 11.86 13.34
N PHE A 129 -6.72 11.05 14.01
CA PHE A 129 -7.16 10.17 15.09
C PHE A 129 -6.48 10.51 16.40
N THR A 130 -7.22 10.32 17.49
CA THR A 130 -6.75 10.57 18.87
C THR A 130 -5.43 9.86 19.17
N ILE A 131 -5.30 8.61 18.76
CA ILE A 131 -4.10 7.78 18.94
C ILE A 131 -2.87 8.28 18.16
N ASN A 132 -3.04 9.16 17.18
CA ASN A 132 -1.98 9.79 16.40
C ASN A 132 -1.65 11.21 16.90
N ALA A 133 -2.35 11.70 17.92
CA ALA A 133 -2.14 13.02 18.53
C ALA A 133 -1.51 12.93 19.94
N ILE A 134 -0.73 11.89 20.18
CA ILE A 134 0.05 11.68 21.39
C ILE A 134 1.48 12.13 21.09
N TYR A 135 2.05 12.96 21.97
CA TYR A 135 3.40 13.50 21.83
C TYR A 135 4.31 13.01 22.94
N LEU A 136 5.58 12.79 22.62
CA LEU A 136 6.61 12.46 23.57
C LEU A 136 7.58 13.64 23.70
N THR A 137 7.68 14.20 24.91
CA THR A 137 8.53 15.35 25.24
C THR A 137 10.00 14.93 25.42
N ASP A 138 10.89 15.91 25.54
CA ASP A 138 12.31 15.69 25.85
C ASP A 138 12.50 14.99 27.21
N ALA A 139 11.64 15.29 28.19
CA ALA A 139 11.66 14.64 29.50
C ALA A 139 11.10 13.20 29.50
N ASN A 140 10.84 12.63 28.32
CA ASN A 140 10.16 11.34 28.12
C ASN A 140 8.75 11.27 28.75
N THR A 141 8.09 12.40 28.91
CA THR A 141 6.70 12.47 29.37
C THR A 141 5.75 12.54 28.18
N LEU A 142 4.59 11.94 28.35
CA LEU A 142 3.55 11.97 27.31
C LEU A 142 2.67 13.21 27.48
N PHE A 143 2.41 13.88 26.35
CA PHE A 143 1.41 14.93 26.25
C PHE A 143 0.29 14.42 25.34
N ASP A 144 -0.89 14.23 25.92
CA ASP A 144 -2.06 13.65 25.26
C ASP A 144 -3.28 14.57 25.42
N PRO A 145 -3.41 15.59 24.55
CA PRO A 145 -4.51 16.55 24.67
C PRO A 145 -5.85 16.02 24.14
N CYS A 146 -5.85 14.90 23.39
CA CYS A 146 -7.02 14.36 22.71
C CYS A 146 -7.48 13.00 23.27
N ASN A 147 -7.02 12.59 24.46
CA ASN A 147 -7.34 11.31 25.09
C ASN A 147 -6.94 10.06 24.27
N GLY A 148 -5.91 10.16 23.42
CA GLY A 148 -5.43 9.07 22.59
C GLY A 148 -4.89 7.89 23.41
N LEU A 149 -4.36 8.10 24.63
CA LEU A 149 -3.92 7.04 25.53
C LEU A 149 -5.10 6.17 26.00
N SER A 150 -6.25 6.79 26.28
CA SER A 150 -7.47 6.08 26.62
C SER A 150 -7.98 5.24 25.46
N ASP A 151 -8.03 5.82 24.26
CA ASP A 151 -8.47 5.11 23.07
C ASP A 151 -7.52 3.97 22.69
N LEU A 152 -6.21 4.19 22.84
CA LEU A 152 -5.21 3.15 22.62
C LEU A 152 -5.38 1.96 23.60
N HIS A 153 -5.66 2.26 24.87
CA HIS A 153 -5.92 1.24 25.89
C HIS A 153 -7.21 0.46 25.61
N ASN A 154 -8.26 1.18 25.23
CA ASN A 154 -9.58 0.61 24.92
C ASN A 154 -9.69 0.08 23.48
N LYS A 155 -8.60 0.10 22.72
CA LYS A 155 -8.55 -0.34 21.31
C LYS A 155 -9.59 0.36 20.41
N LYS A 156 -9.72 1.66 20.56
CA LYS A 156 -10.62 2.50 19.77
C LYS A 156 -9.86 3.32 18.74
N LEU A 157 -10.33 3.31 17.51
CA LEU A 157 -9.86 4.18 16.42
C LEU A 157 -10.88 5.31 16.25
N THR A 158 -10.67 6.41 16.99
CA THR A 158 -11.62 7.53 17.08
C THR A 158 -11.07 8.77 16.40
N PHE A 159 -11.88 9.46 15.60
CA PHE A 159 -11.53 10.77 15.07
C PHE A 159 -11.42 11.82 16.18
N ILE A 160 -10.56 12.82 15.99
CA ILE A 160 -10.42 13.92 16.94
C ILE A 160 -11.61 14.88 16.77
N GLY A 161 -12.40 15.06 17.79
CA GLY A 161 -13.59 15.89 17.76
C GLY A 161 -14.72 15.26 16.97
N SER A 162 -15.29 15.99 15.99
CA SER A 162 -16.34 15.49 15.11
C SER A 162 -15.72 14.77 13.89
N ALA A 163 -16.12 13.52 13.68
CA ALA A 163 -15.68 12.77 12.50
C ALA A 163 -16.11 13.45 11.18
N ASP A 164 -17.32 14.04 11.15
CA ASP A 164 -17.81 14.77 9.97
C ASP A 164 -16.88 15.94 9.63
N ASP A 165 -16.50 16.75 10.62
CA ASP A 165 -15.63 17.92 10.42
C ASP A 165 -14.24 17.45 9.95
N ARG A 166 -13.67 16.44 10.61
CA ARG A 166 -12.34 15.89 10.24
C ARG A 166 -12.31 15.34 8.82
N ILE A 167 -13.36 14.64 8.42
CA ILE A 167 -13.47 14.10 7.06
C ILE A 167 -13.66 15.21 6.01
N GLN A 168 -14.43 16.24 6.34
CA GLN A 168 -14.65 17.37 5.41
C GLN A 168 -13.39 18.21 5.20
N GLU A 169 -12.50 18.29 6.16
CA GLU A 169 -11.20 18.97 6.00
C GLU A 169 -10.28 18.24 5.02
N ASP A 170 -10.28 16.89 5.04
CA ASP A 170 -9.51 16.07 4.10
C ASP A 170 -10.20 14.72 3.89
N TYR A 171 -10.82 14.54 2.75
CA TYR A 171 -11.52 13.30 2.41
C TYR A 171 -10.60 12.06 2.35
N LEU A 172 -9.25 12.24 2.28
CA LEU A 172 -8.33 11.12 2.38
C LEU A 172 -8.42 10.42 3.73
N ARG A 173 -8.86 11.11 4.78
CA ARG A 173 -9.07 10.55 6.12
C ARG A 173 -10.05 9.37 6.11
N ILE A 174 -10.93 9.28 5.10
CA ILE A 174 -11.79 8.11 4.89
C ILE A 174 -10.91 6.88 4.64
N LEU A 175 -10.02 6.92 3.66
CA LEU A 175 -9.13 5.79 3.36
C LEU A 175 -8.15 5.49 4.50
N ARG A 176 -7.69 6.56 5.19
CA ARG A 176 -6.82 6.44 6.36
C ARG A 176 -7.51 5.67 7.49
N ALA A 177 -8.81 5.89 7.75
CA ALA A 177 -9.57 5.15 8.75
C ALA A 177 -9.56 3.65 8.44
N PHE A 178 -9.87 3.25 7.20
CA PHE A 178 -9.83 1.84 6.79
C PHE A 178 -8.43 1.26 6.84
N ARG A 179 -7.40 2.02 6.46
CA ARG A 179 -6.02 1.60 6.55
C ARG A 179 -5.59 1.36 8.00
N PHE A 180 -5.87 2.29 8.91
CA PHE A 180 -5.52 2.11 10.31
C PHE A 180 -6.29 0.97 10.96
N PHE A 181 -7.57 0.81 10.65
CA PHE A 181 -8.36 -0.34 11.09
C PHE A 181 -7.76 -1.67 10.60
N ALA A 182 -7.32 -1.73 9.35
CA ALA A 182 -6.65 -2.91 8.79
C ALA A 182 -5.27 -3.20 9.42
N TRP A 183 -4.54 -2.17 9.86
CA TRP A 183 -3.26 -2.31 10.57
C TRP A 183 -3.41 -2.70 12.04
N MET A 184 -4.56 -2.40 12.62
CA MET A 184 -4.91 -2.63 14.03
C MET A 184 -6.24 -3.38 14.10
N PRO A 185 -6.30 -4.65 13.67
CA PRO A 185 -7.55 -5.40 13.57
C PRO A 185 -8.21 -5.67 14.91
N GLU A 186 -7.48 -5.48 16.01
CA GLU A 186 -7.99 -5.53 17.38
C GLU A 186 -8.73 -4.26 17.82
N PHE A 187 -8.73 -3.20 16.98
CA PHE A 187 -9.39 -1.92 17.28
C PHE A 187 -10.80 -1.89 16.70
N GLU A 188 -11.64 -1.09 17.31
CA GLU A 188 -13.00 -0.81 16.86
C GLU A 188 -13.13 0.65 16.43
N ILE A 189 -13.85 0.91 15.34
CA ILE A 189 -14.27 2.26 14.95
C ILE A 189 -15.62 2.53 15.63
N PRO A 190 -15.78 3.63 16.37
CA PRO A 190 -17.06 4.01 16.97
C PRO A 190 -18.18 4.10 15.93
N GLN A 191 -19.41 3.74 16.31
CA GLN A 191 -20.53 3.70 15.36
C GLN A 191 -20.81 5.07 14.72
N ASP A 192 -20.70 6.16 15.49
CA ASP A 192 -20.89 7.52 14.97
C ASP A 192 -19.85 7.87 13.89
N ASP A 193 -18.59 7.44 14.07
CA ASP A 193 -17.52 7.62 13.11
C ASP A 193 -17.77 6.77 11.85
N ILE A 194 -18.32 5.54 11.98
CA ILE A 194 -18.74 4.71 10.84
C ILE A 194 -19.84 5.40 10.05
N GLU A 195 -20.83 5.99 10.71
CA GLU A 195 -21.89 6.72 10.01
C GLU A 195 -21.37 7.98 9.30
N ALA A 196 -20.40 8.67 9.89
CA ALA A 196 -19.72 9.79 9.22
C ALA A 196 -18.95 9.32 7.97
N LEU A 197 -18.19 8.22 8.07
CA LEU A 197 -17.50 7.61 6.93
C LEU A 197 -18.49 7.25 5.81
N LYS A 198 -19.66 6.70 6.14
CA LYS A 198 -20.72 6.36 5.19
C LYS A 198 -21.30 7.60 4.50
N ARG A 199 -21.58 8.67 5.25
CA ARG A 199 -22.11 9.94 4.70
C ARG A 199 -21.18 10.54 3.65
N HIS A 200 -19.87 10.45 3.90
CA HIS A 200 -18.86 11.13 3.06
C HIS A 200 -18.19 10.23 2.02
N CYS A 201 -18.48 8.93 1.94
CA CYS A 201 -17.79 7.98 1.05
C CYS A 201 -17.76 8.40 -0.44
N LYS A 202 -18.79 9.11 -0.94
CA LYS A 202 -18.84 9.64 -2.32
C LYS A 202 -17.78 10.71 -2.58
N LYS A 203 -17.31 11.40 -1.53
CA LYS A 203 -16.38 12.53 -1.62
C LYS A 203 -14.95 12.09 -1.98
N LEU A 204 -14.63 10.79 -1.93
CA LEU A 204 -13.39 10.26 -2.47
C LEU A 204 -13.15 10.65 -3.93
N ASN A 205 -14.22 10.89 -4.71
CA ASN A 205 -14.13 11.30 -6.09
C ASN A 205 -13.51 12.70 -6.29
N LEU A 206 -13.36 13.47 -5.22
CA LEU A 206 -12.73 14.80 -5.24
C LEU A 206 -11.21 14.73 -5.06
N LEU A 207 -10.67 13.59 -4.62
CA LEU A 207 -9.25 13.39 -4.41
C LEU A 207 -8.50 13.10 -5.70
N SER A 208 -7.19 13.41 -5.72
CA SER A 208 -6.33 12.99 -6.81
C SER A 208 -6.11 11.48 -6.82
N LEU A 209 -5.94 10.92 -8.01
CA LEU A 209 -5.76 9.47 -8.18
C LEU A 209 -4.49 8.96 -7.51
N GLU A 210 -3.46 9.82 -7.43
CA GLU A 210 -2.20 9.54 -6.75
C GLU A 210 -2.41 9.35 -5.25
N ARG A 211 -3.11 10.29 -4.59
CA ARG A 211 -3.41 10.20 -3.16
C ARG A 211 -4.25 8.97 -2.82
N ILE A 212 -5.26 8.68 -3.66
CA ILE A 212 -6.07 7.46 -3.51
C ILE A 212 -5.20 6.23 -3.63
N LYS A 213 -4.34 6.15 -4.67
CA LYS A 213 -3.45 5.01 -4.88
C LYS A 213 -2.54 4.77 -3.68
N ASP A 214 -1.87 5.82 -3.21
CA ASP A 214 -0.89 5.71 -2.12
C ASP A 214 -1.54 5.20 -0.82
N GLU A 215 -2.71 5.71 -0.48
CA GLU A 215 -3.39 5.29 0.74
C GLU A 215 -4.05 3.92 0.59
N PHE A 216 -4.67 3.64 -0.56
CA PHE A 216 -5.33 2.37 -0.84
C PHE A 216 -4.35 1.21 -0.96
N SER A 217 -3.18 1.42 -1.60
CA SER A 217 -2.14 0.40 -1.67
C SER A 217 -1.61 0.03 -0.27
N LYS A 218 -1.40 1.03 0.60
CA LYS A 218 -1.04 0.83 2.01
C LYS A 218 -2.14 0.09 2.78
N TRP A 219 -3.41 0.42 2.52
CA TRP A 219 -4.54 -0.29 3.12
C TRP A 219 -4.57 -1.75 2.69
N LEU A 220 -4.49 -2.04 1.40
CA LEU A 220 -4.46 -3.42 0.90
C LEU A 220 -3.27 -4.23 1.46
N MET A 221 -2.11 -3.58 1.70
CA MET A 221 -0.92 -4.24 2.26
C MET A 221 -0.91 -4.32 3.80
N ALA A 222 -1.96 -3.87 4.46
CA ALA A 222 -2.09 -4.03 5.91
C ALA A 222 -2.10 -5.51 6.34
N ASN A 223 -1.84 -5.74 7.63
CA ASN A 223 -1.74 -7.09 8.19
C ASN A 223 -3.05 -7.88 8.09
N ASN A 224 -4.19 -7.19 8.27
CA ASN A 224 -5.51 -7.78 8.10
C ASN A 224 -6.48 -6.80 7.41
N PRO A 225 -6.41 -6.67 6.07
CA PRO A 225 -7.29 -5.74 5.35
C PRO A 225 -8.72 -6.28 5.18
N ILE A 226 -8.95 -7.56 5.40
CA ILE A 226 -10.20 -8.24 5.00
C ILE A 226 -11.40 -7.69 5.76
N ASP A 227 -11.34 -7.58 7.09
CA ASP A 227 -12.45 -7.05 7.90
C ASP A 227 -12.78 -5.61 7.52
N SER A 228 -11.74 -4.81 7.25
CA SER A 228 -11.90 -3.43 6.78
C SER A 228 -12.50 -3.34 5.38
N LEU A 229 -12.19 -4.28 4.49
CA LEU A 229 -12.82 -4.38 3.16
C LEU A 229 -14.31 -4.76 3.27
N PHE A 230 -14.67 -5.67 4.19
CA PHE A 230 -16.08 -5.98 4.46
C PHE A 230 -16.83 -4.78 5.04
N LEU A 231 -16.23 -4.06 5.98
CA LEU A 231 -16.82 -2.83 6.50
C LEU A 231 -16.99 -1.77 5.41
N ALA A 232 -15.97 -1.57 4.57
CA ALA A 232 -16.03 -0.64 3.44
C ALA A 232 -17.18 -0.98 2.47
N LYS A 233 -17.36 -2.26 2.18
CA LYS A 233 -18.48 -2.74 1.38
C LYS A 233 -19.83 -2.52 2.08
N LYS A 234 -19.92 -2.80 3.39
CA LYS A 234 -21.13 -2.60 4.20
C LYS A 234 -21.61 -1.15 4.17
N ILE A 235 -20.72 -0.18 4.26
CA ILE A 235 -21.07 1.25 4.20
C ILE A 235 -21.18 1.80 2.78
N GLY A 236 -20.88 0.99 1.76
CA GLY A 236 -20.95 1.37 0.34
C GLY A 236 -19.78 2.18 -0.18
N LEU A 237 -18.64 2.20 0.54
CA LEU A 237 -17.42 2.91 0.11
C LEU A 237 -16.91 2.36 -1.24
N ASP A 238 -16.99 1.05 -1.45
CA ASP A 238 -16.62 0.38 -2.69
C ASP A 238 -17.46 0.88 -3.87
N ARG A 239 -18.78 0.94 -3.70
CA ARG A 239 -19.73 1.37 -4.75
C ARG A 239 -19.65 2.86 -5.01
N PHE A 240 -19.69 3.66 -3.97
CA PHE A 240 -19.80 5.13 -4.09
C PHE A 240 -18.46 5.83 -4.20
N GLY A 241 -17.41 5.32 -3.52
CA GLY A 241 -16.06 5.84 -3.59
C GLY A 241 -15.29 5.33 -4.80
N PHE A 242 -15.27 4.02 -5.02
CA PHE A 242 -14.52 3.39 -6.13
C PHE A 242 -15.35 3.15 -7.39
N GLY A 243 -16.67 3.26 -7.31
CA GLY A 243 -17.58 3.16 -8.45
C GLY A 243 -17.89 1.73 -8.90
N PHE A 244 -17.55 0.71 -8.10
CA PHE A 244 -17.92 -0.70 -8.29
C PHE A 244 -17.91 -1.44 -6.95
N CYS A 245 -18.67 -2.54 -6.85
CA CYS A 245 -18.67 -3.36 -5.63
C CYS A 245 -17.44 -4.25 -5.59
N PHE A 246 -16.75 -4.31 -4.44
CA PHE A 246 -15.65 -5.25 -4.22
C PHE A 246 -16.15 -6.69 -4.26
N SER A 247 -15.41 -7.55 -4.95
CA SER A 247 -15.63 -9.00 -4.91
C SER A 247 -14.85 -9.57 -3.72
N LEU A 248 -15.57 -9.86 -2.64
CA LEU A 248 -14.99 -10.42 -1.41
C LEU A 248 -15.37 -11.90 -1.24
N VAL A 249 -15.71 -12.57 -2.35
CA VAL A 249 -16.12 -13.96 -2.37
C VAL A 249 -15.01 -14.83 -1.78
N ASN A 250 -15.41 -15.77 -0.93
CA ASN A 250 -14.54 -16.73 -0.23
C ASN A 250 -13.53 -16.15 0.76
N LEU A 251 -13.36 -14.82 0.90
CA LEU A 251 -12.38 -14.23 1.81
C LEU A 251 -12.69 -14.44 3.30
N GLU A 252 -13.84 -14.95 3.65
CA GLU A 252 -14.17 -15.39 5.02
C GLU A 252 -13.58 -16.78 5.35
N VAL A 253 -13.18 -17.54 4.34
CA VAL A 253 -12.60 -18.87 4.51
C VAL A 253 -11.09 -18.78 4.66
N ASP A 254 -10.54 -19.33 5.73
CA ASP A 254 -9.12 -19.18 6.10
C ASP A 254 -8.12 -19.53 5.00
N ILE A 255 -8.39 -20.58 4.21
CA ILE A 255 -7.47 -20.97 3.14
C ILE A 255 -7.36 -19.87 2.07
N PHE A 256 -8.45 -19.21 1.72
CA PHE A 256 -8.49 -18.14 0.71
C PHE A 256 -8.04 -16.81 1.32
N LYS A 257 -8.33 -16.57 2.62
CA LYS A 257 -7.77 -15.46 3.39
C LYS A 257 -6.25 -15.52 3.38
N ASN A 258 -5.67 -16.68 3.68
CA ASN A 258 -4.22 -16.87 3.65
C ASN A 258 -3.64 -16.68 2.25
N ALA A 259 -4.31 -17.18 1.21
CA ALA A 259 -3.89 -16.95 -0.18
C ALA A 259 -3.90 -15.46 -0.54
N PHE A 260 -4.93 -14.71 -0.11
CA PHE A 260 -5.03 -13.26 -0.31
C PHE A 260 -3.89 -12.50 0.38
N LEU A 261 -3.56 -12.88 1.62
CA LEU A 261 -2.51 -12.22 2.39
C LEU A 261 -1.10 -12.43 1.83
N GLN A 262 -0.88 -13.45 1.00
CA GLN A 262 0.39 -13.69 0.30
C GLN A 262 0.54 -12.84 -0.97
N LEU A 263 -0.52 -12.23 -1.47
CA LEU A 263 -0.49 -11.35 -2.64
C LEU A 263 0.08 -9.97 -2.29
N ASP A 264 0.75 -9.34 -3.24
CA ASP A 264 1.06 -7.90 -3.11
C ASP A 264 -0.18 -7.01 -3.36
N TRP A 265 -0.03 -5.70 -3.17
CA TRP A 265 -1.15 -4.77 -3.26
C TRP A 265 -1.87 -4.83 -4.62
N LEU A 266 -1.15 -5.00 -5.71
CA LEU A 266 -1.71 -4.99 -7.06
C LEU A 266 -2.48 -6.28 -7.34
N ALA A 267 -1.96 -7.41 -6.89
CA ALA A 267 -2.64 -8.69 -6.98
C ALA A 267 -3.84 -8.79 -6.02
N ARG A 268 -3.76 -8.19 -4.81
CA ARG A 268 -4.93 -8.02 -3.91
C ARG A 268 -6.00 -7.16 -4.55
N LEU A 269 -5.61 -6.06 -5.19
CA LEU A 269 -6.54 -5.23 -5.96
C LEU A 269 -7.21 -6.03 -7.09
N ALA A 270 -6.42 -6.79 -7.84
CA ALA A 270 -6.97 -7.67 -8.88
C ALA A 270 -7.96 -8.69 -8.26
N ALA A 271 -7.61 -9.34 -7.15
CA ALA A 271 -8.47 -10.34 -6.51
C ALA A 271 -9.85 -9.80 -6.13
N ILE A 272 -9.94 -8.56 -5.64
CA ILE A 272 -11.20 -7.93 -5.23
C ILE A 272 -11.93 -7.16 -6.35
N THR A 273 -11.31 -6.99 -7.51
CA THR A 273 -11.92 -6.29 -8.65
C THR A 273 -12.66 -7.27 -9.55
N PRO A 274 -13.97 -7.15 -9.75
CA PRO A 274 -14.68 -7.97 -10.74
C PRO A 274 -14.12 -7.75 -12.15
N VAL A 275 -13.93 -8.81 -12.92
CA VAL A 275 -13.27 -8.76 -14.24
C VAL A 275 -13.90 -7.74 -15.17
N HIS A 276 -15.24 -7.71 -15.23
CA HIS A 276 -16.02 -6.78 -16.07
C HIS A 276 -15.94 -5.31 -15.59
N LYS A 277 -15.34 -5.05 -14.42
CA LYS A 277 -15.16 -3.70 -13.83
C LYS A 277 -13.72 -3.22 -13.91
N LYS A 278 -12.78 -3.97 -14.52
CA LYS A 278 -11.37 -3.58 -14.58
C LYS A 278 -11.14 -2.16 -15.11
N ASN A 279 -11.91 -1.73 -16.12
CA ASN A 279 -11.78 -0.39 -16.69
C ASN A 279 -12.17 0.73 -15.72
N LYS A 280 -13.03 0.47 -14.73
CA LYS A 280 -13.39 1.44 -13.69
C LYS A 280 -12.21 1.78 -12.79
N ILE A 281 -11.31 0.83 -12.56
CA ILE A 281 -10.12 1.05 -11.73
C ILE A 281 -9.19 2.12 -12.31
N TYR A 282 -9.05 2.20 -13.63
CA TYR A 282 -8.20 3.20 -14.27
C TYR A 282 -8.65 4.64 -14.08
N SER A 283 -9.94 4.85 -13.81
CA SER A 283 -10.49 6.16 -13.46
C SER A 283 -10.38 6.50 -11.96
N LYS A 284 -9.88 5.57 -11.14
CA LYS A 284 -9.81 5.70 -9.67
C LYS A 284 -8.41 5.59 -9.11
N ILE A 285 -7.50 4.94 -9.83
CA ILE A 285 -6.13 4.70 -9.38
C ILE A 285 -5.15 5.03 -10.50
N ARG A 286 -4.14 5.83 -10.19
CA ARG A 286 -3.05 6.16 -11.12
C ARG A 286 -2.01 5.04 -11.13
N PHE A 287 -1.99 4.26 -12.22
CA PHE A 287 -0.95 3.24 -12.41
C PHE A 287 0.25 3.81 -13.16
N SER A 288 1.44 3.36 -12.82
CA SER A 288 2.59 3.41 -13.72
C SER A 288 2.37 2.50 -14.94
N ARG A 289 3.13 2.68 -16.00
CA ARG A 289 3.07 1.80 -17.18
C ARG A 289 3.27 0.32 -16.83
N HIS A 290 4.22 0.03 -15.95
CA HIS A 290 4.52 -1.33 -15.52
C HIS A 290 3.40 -1.94 -14.68
N GLU A 291 2.86 -1.19 -13.71
CA GLU A 291 1.73 -1.63 -12.87
C GLU A 291 0.49 -1.92 -13.72
N ARG A 292 0.19 -1.05 -14.69
CA ARG A 292 -0.95 -1.24 -15.59
C ARG A 292 -0.82 -2.53 -16.39
N ALA A 293 0.34 -2.76 -17.00
CA ALA A 293 0.58 -3.98 -17.78
C ALA A 293 0.47 -5.24 -16.91
N ARG A 294 0.99 -5.21 -15.67
CA ARG A 294 0.85 -6.33 -14.75
C ARG A 294 -0.60 -6.53 -14.29
N PHE A 295 -1.31 -5.45 -13.96
CA PHE A 295 -2.72 -5.53 -13.58
C PHE A 295 -3.58 -6.14 -14.70
N GLU A 296 -3.36 -5.76 -15.97
CA GLU A 296 -4.02 -6.36 -17.12
C GLU A 296 -3.79 -7.88 -17.19
N ARG A 297 -2.54 -8.34 -16.99
CA ARG A 297 -2.24 -9.78 -16.97
C ARG A 297 -2.91 -10.51 -15.80
N LEU A 298 -2.94 -9.89 -14.60
CA LEU A 298 -3.60 -10.46 -13.42
C LEU A 298 -5.13 -10.55 -13.59
N MET A 299 -5.73 -9.65 -14.38
CA MET A 299 -7.16 -9.65 -14.68
C MET A 299 -7.55 -10.65 -15.78
N GLN A 300 -6.59 -11.26 -16.47
CA GLN A 300 -6.82 -12.42 -17.34
C GLN A 300 -6.96 -13.68 -16.47
N GLU A 301 -8.20 -14.10 -16.25
CA GLU A 301 -8.48 -15.27 -15.40
C GLU A 301 -7.95 -16.55 -16.05
N LEU A 302 -7.47 -17.47 -15.21
CA LEU A 302 -7.27 -18.86 -15.62
C LEU A 302 -8.63 -19.52 -15.90
N THR A 303 -8.67 -20.37 -16.90
CA THR A 303 -9.81 -21.27 -17.10
C THR A 303 -9.76 -22.41 -16.07
N TYR A 304 -10.88 -23.09 -15.87
CA TYR A 304 -10.91 -24.29 -15.01
C TYR A 304 -9.95 -25.37 -15.51
N SER A 305 -9.86 -25.56 -16.85
CA SER A 305 -8.95 -26.50 -17.47
C SER A 305 -7.48 -26.19 -17.18
N GLU A 306 -7.08 -24.91 -17.31
CA GLU A 306 -5.71 -24.49 -17.00
C GLU A 306 -5.38 -24.66 -15.52
N ALA A 307 -6.27 -24.22 -14.62
CA ALA A 307 -6.10 -24.39 -13.18
C ALA A 307 -5.98 -25.88 -12.78
N SER A 308 -6.79 -26.73 -13.39
CA SER A 308 -6.74 -28.19 -13.15
C SER A 308 -5.46 -28.82 -13.70
N LYS A 309 -4.98 -28.38 -14.88
CA LYS A 309 -3.70 -28.86 -15.42
C LYS A 309 -2.50 -28.52 -14.53
N LEU A 310 -2.54 -27.42 -13.77
CA LEU A 310 -1.48 -27.03 -12.83
C LEU A 310 -1.33 -28.03 -11.65
N ILE A 311 -2.30 -28.89 -11.41
CA ILE A 311 -2.23 -29.96 -10.40
C ILE A 311 -1.57 -31.23 -10.95
N THR A 312 -1.60 -31.43 -12.26
CA THR A 312 -1.11 -32.65 -12.94
C THR A 312 0.42 -32.75 -12.95
N ASN A 313 0.94 -33.89 -13.44
CA ASN A 313 2.37 -34.09 -13.60
C ASN A 313 2.99 -33.24 -14.73
N HIS A 314 2.19 -32.78 -15.68
CA HIS A 314 2.62 -31.93 -16.82
C HIS A 314 2.32 -30.45 -16.61
N TRP A 315 2.20 -29.99 -15.36
CA TRP A 315 1.84 -28.63 -14.99
C TRP A 315 2.76 -27.55 -15.60
N GLN A 316 4.03 -27.87 -15.86
CA GLN A 316 5.01 -26.93 -16.39
C GLN A 316 4.61 -26.38 -17.76
N LYS A 317 3.91 -27.17 -18.60
CA LYS A 317 3.42 -26.73 -19.92
C LYS A 317 2.42 -25.57 -19.77
N THR A 318 1.48 -25.70 -18.85
CA THR A 318 0.52 -24.61 -18.53
C THR A 318 1.22 -23.44 -17.84
N ALA A 319 2.12 -23.74 -16.88
CA ALA A 319 2.90 -22.75 -16.17
C ALA A 319 3.73 -21.85 -17.09
N TYR A 320 4.26 -22.40 -18.17
CA TYR A 320 5.08 -21.66 -19.14
C TYR A 320 4.36 -20.43 -19.71
N TRP A 321 3.08 -20.56 -20.06
CA TRP A 321 2.31 -19.49 -20.67
C TRP A 321 1.87 -18.40 -19.69
N HIS A 322 1.85 -18.72 -18.37
CA HIS A 322 1.46 -17.79 -17.31
C HIS A 322 2.63 -17.36 -16.41
N ALA A 323 3.85 -17.74 -16.74
CA ALA A 323 5.01 -17.74 -15.84
C ALA A 323 5.29 -16.43 -15.08
N SER A 324 5.08 -15.27 -15.72
CA SER A 324 5.41 -13.98 -15.10
C SER A 324 4.55 -13.64 -13.87
N ASP A 325 3.34 -14.20 -13.78
CA ASP A 325 2.40 -13.90 -12.70
C ASP A 325 1.61 -15.15 -12.26
N LEU A 326 2.15 -16.35 -12.56
CA LEU A 326 1.46 -17.64 -12.38
C LEU A 326 0.94 -17.85 -10.94
N SER A 327 1.81 -17.64 -9.97
CA SER A 327 1.49 -17.84 -8.56
C SER A 327 0.36 -16.92 -8.12
N ASP A 328 0.44 -15.63 -8.47
CA ASP A 328 -0.59 -14.65 -8.16
C ASP A 328 -1.91 -14.96 -8.87
N LYS A 329 -1.85 -15.30 -10.18
CA LYS A 329 -3.03 -15.70 -10.95
C LYS A 329 -3.72 -16.92 -10.33
N MET A 330 -2.96 -17.91 -9.91
CA MET A 330 -3.52 -19.11 -9.29
C MET A 330 -4.16 -18.80 -7.94
N ARG A 331 -3.52 -17.95 -7.09
CA ARG A 331 -4.15 -17.49 -5.83
C ARG A 331 -5.43 -16.70 -6.10
N ILE A 332 -5.42 -15.77 -7.06
CA ILE A 332 -6.61 -15.01 -7.46
C ILE A 332 -7.71 -15.95 -7.93
N TYR A 333 -7.37 -16.94 -8.75
CA TYR A 333 -8.32 -17.94 -9.23
C TYR A 333 -8.95 -18.74 -8.07
N CYS A 334 -8.11 -19.22 -7.13
CA CYS A 334 -8.58 -19.91 -5.93
C CYS A 334 -9.57 -19.07 -5.12
N ILE A 335 -9.23 -17.80 -4.88
CA ILE A 335 -10.08 -16.87 -4.13
C ILE A 335 -11.41 -16.64 -4.85
N ARG A 336 -11.39 -16.36 -6.15
CA ARG A 336 -12.58 -15.99 -6.91
C ARG A 336 -13.54 -17.16 -7.15
N LYS A 337 -12.98 -18.36 -7.35
CA LYS A 337 -13.76 -19.56 -7.73
C LYS A 337 -13.96 -20.55 -6.57
N GLY A 338 -13.38 -20.30 -5.40
CA GLY A 338 -13.40 -21.28 -4.31
C GLY A 338 -12.61 -22.55 -4.64
N PHE A 339 -11.61 -22.46 -5.53
CA PHE A 339 -10.84 -23.62 -5.98
C PHE A 339 -9.77 -24.02 -4.96
N LEU A 340 -9.81 -25.27 -4.52
CA LEU A 340 -8.85 -25.81 -3.56
C LEU A 340 -7.61 -26.33 -4.27
N PHE A 341 -6.51 -25.56 -4.17
CA PHE A 341 -5.23 -25.95 -4.73
C PHE A 341 -4.40 -26.72 -3.70
N PRO A 342 -3.77 -27.87 -4.06
CA PRO A 342 -3.01 -28.71 -3.13
C PRO A 342 -1.83 -27.97 -2.49
N LYS A 343 -1.73 -28.04 -1.16
CA LYS A 343 -0.67 -27.32 -0.40
C LYS A 343 0.74 -27.66 -0.85
N ASN A 344 1.00 -28.92 -1.18
CA ASN A 344 2.32 -29.40 -1.62
C ASN A 344 2.72 -28.91 -3.02
N LYS A 345 1.80 -28.36 -3.81
CA LYS A 345 2.10 -27.84 -5.15
C LYS A 345 2.50 -26.36 -5.15
N TRP A 346 2.16 -25.61 -4.09
CA TRP A 346 2.48 -24.17 -4.04
C TRP A 346 3.96 -23.88 -4.14
N SER A 347 4.82 -24.64 -3.46
CA SER A 347 6.28 -24.48 -3.54
C SER A 347 6.80 -24.61 -4.96
N SER A 348 6.25 -25.55 -5.73
CA SER A 348 6.62 -25.76 -7.14
C SER A 348 6.18 -24.58 -8.03
N ILE A 349 4.95 -24.07 -7.81
CA ILE A 349 4.41 -22.94 -8.56
C ILE A 349 5.19 -21.65 -8.22
N ASP A 350 5.46 -21.40 -6.94
CA ASP A 350 6.20 -20.22 -6.47
C ASP A 350 7.66 -20.22 -6.94
N ALA A 351 8.27 -21.39 -7.06
CA ALA A 351 9.65 -21.55 -7.52
C ALA A 351 9.80 -21.67 -9.05
N PHE A 352 8.69 -21.71 -9.80
CA PHE A 352 8.75 -21.91 -11.25
C PHE A 352 9.45 -20.76 -11.96
N LYS A 353 10.51 -21.14 -12.68
CA LYS A 353 11.21 -20.22 -13.59
C LYS A 353 10.90 -20.61 -15.02
N LYS A 354 10.42 -19.65 -15.81
CA LYS A 354 10.13 -19.86 -17.23
C LYS A 354 11.38 -20.31 -17.97
N PRO A 355 11.42 -21.53 -18.56
CA PRO A 355 12.51 -21.93 -19.41
C PRO A 355 12.66 -21.00 -20.61
N LYS A 356 13.89 -20.75 -21.03
CA LYS A 356 14.15 -19.89 -22.19
C LYS A 356 14.00 -20.71 -23.46
N PHE A 357 13.13 -20.26 -24.37
CA PHE A 357 13.00 -20.87 -25.69
C PHE A 357 14.33 -20.72 -26.47
N PRO A 358 14.90 -21.82 -27.00
CA PRO A 358 16.25 -21.81 -27.54
C PRO A 358 16.37 -21.20 -28.93
N ILE A 359 15.25 -21.08 -29.68
CA ILE A 359 15.26 -20.59 -31.07
C ILE A 359 14.96 -19.08 -31.09
N THR A 360 15.68 -18.34 -31.89
CA THR A 360 15.54 -16.88 -32.05
C THR A 360 15.22 -16.53 -33.54
N GLY A 361 14.82 -15.26 -33.75
CA GLY A 361 14.63 -14.76 -35.10
C GLY A 361 15.90 -14.78 -35.95
N LYS A 362 17.09 -14.82 -35.33
CA LYS A 362 18.37 -14.97 -36.06
C LYS A 362 18.50 -16.36 -36.67
N ASP A 363 18.11 -17.38 -35.93
CA ASP A 363 18.19 -18.78 -36.42
C ASP A 363 17.25 -18.99 -37.63
N LEU A 364 16.04 -18.41 -37.57
CA LEU A 364 15.12 -18.46 -38.69
C LEU A 364 15.62 -17.67 -39.89
N LYS A 365 16.28 -16.53 -39.70
CA LYS A 365 16.92 -15.80 -40.81
C LYS A 365 18.01 -16.63 -41.48
N GLN A 366 18.82 -17.36 -40.73
CA GLN A 366 19.82 -18.28 -41.27
C GLN A 366 19.20 -19.43 -42.06
N ALA A 367 17.97 -19.83 -41.71
CA ALA A 367 17.18 -20.82 -42.41
C ALA A 367 16.39 -20.25 -43.62
N GLY A 368 16.61 -18.98 -43.98
CA GLY A 368 16.04 -18.37 -45.21
C GLY A 368 14.77 -17.53 -44.99
N TRP A 369 14.36 -17.26 -43.73
CA TRP A 369 13.17 -16.44 -43.46
C TRP A 369 13.45 -14.94 -43.61
N SER A 370 12.54 -14.25 -44.29
CA SER A 370 12.52 -12.78 -44.30
C SER A 370 11.92 -12.24 -43.00
N THR A 371 12.40 -11.06 -42.57
CA THR A 371 11.84 -10.37 -41.39
C THR A 371 10.40 -9.94 -41.69
N GLY A 372 9.44 -10.42 -40.93
CA GLY A 372 8.03 -10.09 -41.10
C GLY A 372 7.09 -10.87 -40.19
N PRO A 373 5.77 -10.65 -40.32
CA PRO A 373 4.76 -11.33 -39.53
C PRO A 373 4.82 -12.87 -39.60
N GLU A 374 5.13 -13.44 -40.77
CA GLU A 374 5.21 -14.89 -40.99
C GLU A 374 6.33 -15.53 -40.17
N MET A 375 7.52 -14.91 -40.11
CA MET A 375 8.61 -15.36 -39.28
C MET A 375 8.20 -15.34 -37.78
N GLY A 376 7.40 -14.33 -37.37
CA GLY A 376 6.86 -14.25 -36.03
C GLY A 376 5.87 -15.38 -35.70
N LEU A 377 5.03 -15.76 -36.66
CA LEU A 377 4.11 -16.89 -36.56
C LEU A 377 4.90 -18.22 -36.49
N LYS A 378 5.93 -18.39 -37.28
CA LYS A 378 6.78 -19.59 -37.22
C LYS A 378 7.50 -19.72 -35.87
N LEU A 379 8.01 -18.62 -35.33
CA LEU A 379 8.59 -18.64 -33.97
C LEU A 379 7.58 -19.10 -32.90
N LYS A 380 6.34 -18.60 -32.96
CA LYS A 380 5.27 -19.03 -32.04
C LYS A 380 4.91 -20.50 -32.19
N GLU A 381 4.85 -21.00 -33.46
CA GLU A 381 4.61 -22.42 -33.72
C GLU A 381 5.71 -23.29 -33.11
N LEU A 382 6.96 -22.93 -33.35
CA LEU A 382 8.11 -23.66 -32.81
C LEU A 382 8.16 -23.61 -31.27
N GLU A 383 7.85 -22.46 -30.67
CA GLU A 383 7.75 -22.32 -29.22
C GLU A 383 6.64 -23.22 -28.68
N HIS A 384 5.47 -23.27 -29.35
CA HIS A 384 4.37 -24.14 -28.95
C HIS A 384 4.77 -25.62 -29.00
N LEU A 385 5.36 -26.06 -30.13
CA LEU A 385 5.84 -27.44 -30.29
C LEU A 385 6.87 -27.81 -29.22
N TRP A 386 7.81 -26.93 -28.94
CA TRP A 386 8.84 -27.15 -27.93
C TRP A 386 8.23 -27.29 -26.52
N VAL A 387 7.27 -26.45 -26.15
CA VAL A 387 6.54 -26.57 -24.88
C VAL A 387 5.78 -27.88 -24.80
N MET A 388 5.08 -28.27 -25.89
CA MET A 388 4.31 -29.52 -25.93
C MET A 388 5.20 -30.74 -25.87
N ASN A 389 6.44 -30.67 -26.36
CA ASN A 389 7.46 -31.71 -26.33
C ASN A 389 8.35 -31.60 -25.08
N GLU A 390 7.79 -31.13 -23.93
CA GLU A 390 8.47 -31.09 -22.62
C GLU A 390 9.79 -30.28 -22.62
N PHE A 391 9.77 -29.14 -23.32
CA PHE A 391 10.90 -28.23 -23.46
C PHE A 391 12.12 -28.85 -24.17
N LYS A 392 11.88 -29.81 -25.08
CA LYS A 392 12.87 -30.39 -25.98
C LYS A 392 12.49 -30.07 -27.40
N LEU A 393 13.48 -29.75 -28.22
CA LEU A 393 13.25 -29.59 -29.65
C LEU A 393 13.01 -30.99 -30.28
N PRO A 394 11.96 -31.16 -31.09
CA PRO A 394 11.80 -32.40 -31.87
C PRO A 394 12.99 -32.62 -32.77
N GLU A 395 13.38 -33.89 -33.01
CA GLU A 395 14.57 -34.24 -33.79
C GLU A 395 14.46 -33.82 -35.26
N ASN A 396 13.25 -33.70 -35.81
CA ASN A 396 12.99 -33.40 -37.24
C ASN A 396 12.22 -32.08 -37.40
N ILE A 397 12.73 -30.97 -36.85
CA ILE A 397 12.12 -29.65 -37.07
C ILE A 397 12.51 -29.08 -38.41
N ASP A 398 11.53 -28.79 -39.26
CA ASP A 398 11.72 -28.00 -40.46
C ASP A 398 11.75 -26.51 -40.16
N PHE A 399 12.91 -25.91 -40.34
CA PHE A 399 13.13 -24.46 -40.18
C PHE A 399 12.93 -23.69 -41.48
N SER A 400 12.69 -24.36 -42.63
CA SER A 400 12.60 -23.72 -43.94
C SER A 400 11.31 -22.92 -44.11
N PRO A 401 11.31 -21.82 -44.89
CA PRO A 401 10.11 -21.08 -45.21
C PRO A 401 9.22 -21.81 -46.25
N ASN A 402 9.71 -22.89 -46.89
CA ASN A 402 9.00 -23.61 -47.92
C ASN A 402 7.80 -24.37 -47.36
N ASN A 403 6.61 -24.10 -47.90
CA ASN A 403 5.33 -24.72 -47.48
C ASN A 403 4.82 -24.36 -46.07
N PHE A 404 5.23 -23.21 -45.55
CA PHE A 404 4.68 -22.73 -44.27
C PHE A 404 3.20 -22.36 -44.41
N ILE A 405 2.32 -23.12 -43.80
CA ILE A 405 0.90 -22.80 -43.62
C ILE A 405 0.73 -22.33 -42.21
N PRO A 406 0.37 -21.04 -41.97
CA PRO A 406 0.17 -20.52 -40.61
C PRO A 406 -0.92 -21.29 -39.89
N LYS A 407 -0.58 -21.96 -38.80
CA LYS A 407 -1.57 -22.50 -37.84
C LYS A 407 -1.80 -21.46 -36.75
N ILE A 408 -3.04 -21.05 -36.57
CA ILE A 408 -3.42 -20.17 -35.45
C ILE A 408 -3.50 -21.07 -34.24
N TYR A 409 -2.50 -20.98 -33.35
CA TYR A 409 -2.57 -21.57 -32.02
C TYR A 409 -3.18 -20.51 -31.09
N GLU A 410 -4.41 -20.77 -30.59
CA GLU A 410 -4.99 -19.97 -29.52
C GLU A 410 -4.15 -20.15 -28.26
N SER A 411 -3.65 -19.02 -27.74
CA SER A 411 -2.82 -18.93 -26.54
C SER A 411 -3.61 -18.93 -25.27
#